data_9df95f8ca0eb0b37700e884ded079fd7
#
_entry.id   9df95f8ca0eb0b37700e884ded079fd7
#
_cell.length_a   1.000
_cell.length_b   1.000
_cell.length_c   1.000
_cell.angle_alpha   90.00
_cell.angle_beta   90.00
_cell.angle_gamma   90.00
#
_symmetry.space_group_name_H-M   'P 1'
#
loop_
_entity.id
_entity.type
_entity.pdbx_description
1 polymer ?
#
loop_
_entity_poly.entity_id
_entity_poly.type
_entity_poly.pdbx_seq_one_letter_code
_entity_poly.pdbx_strand_id
1 'polypeptide(L)'
;EWIMVGGPAGLTLLVCFYLLLRISFRTELNNIPGGREFLLEEQQKLAKMSRGEKNVLIVFFIAATLFISPAIFPMLLGSGNSLVVWLKSAVSIWVVPPIIMLLLFSLPVNIKKNEFTLNWKESAERLPWHVLLLVTSATGLIDALSQFGFMNVVSESISGITTNHLAFPFLISLLTAFSTNFVPGVPASAIYTSILVPIAQKIGFNPASIAILIPSSAVGILFPWAGATTATAFGFGQISLKDLVKFGLMAELILVLVVSGYCLVFESIL
;
A
#
# COMPACT_ATOMS: atom_id res chain seq x y z
N GLU A 1 -13.83 -7.34 5.58
CA GLU A 1 -12.86 -8.21 6.29
C GLU A 1 -11.48 -7.54 6.40
N TRP A 2 -10.82 -7.16 5.30
CA TRP A 2 -9.47 -6.56 5.36
C TRP A 2 -9.40 -5.29 6.22
N ILE A 3 -10.40 -4.40 6.17
CA ILE A 3 -10.46 -3.18 6.99
C ILE A 3 -10.56 -3.50 8.49
N MET A 4 -11.27 -4.57 8.85
CA MET A 4 -11.39 -4.98 10.26
C MET A 4 -10.06 -5.48 10.82
N VAL A 5 -9.22 -6.07 9.98
CA VAL A 5 -7.90 -6.59 10.35
C VAL A 5 -6.82 -5.52 10.22
N GLY A 6 -6.73 -4.91 9.04
CA GLY A 6 -5.69 -3.94 8.72
C GLY A 6 -5.91 -2.56 9.37
N GLY A 7 -7.17 -2.18 9.63
CA GLY A 7 -7.49 -0.89 10.23
C GLY A 7 -6.90 -0.69 11.62
N PRO A 8 -7.17 -1.58 12.59
CA PRO A 8 -6.57 -1.49 13.93
C PRO A 8 -5.04 -1.57 13.92
N ALA A 9 -4.47 -2.46 13.10
CA ALA A 9 -3.01 -2.58 12.95
C ALA A 9 -2.39 -1.29 12.38
N GLY A 10 -3.02 -0.71 11.33
CA GLY A 10 -2.58 0.56 10.75
C GLY A 10 -2.66 1.73 11.73
N LEU A 11 -3.73 1.83 12.51
CA LEU A 11 -3.86 2.86 13.55
C LEU A 11 -2.80 2.69 14.65
N THR A 12 -2.54 1.46 15.08
CA THR A 12 -1.49 1.16 16.06
C THR A 12 -0.12 1.57 15.51
N LEU A 13 0.20 1.21 14.25
CA LEU A 13 1.44 1.61 13.61
C LEU A 13 1.58 3.13 13.49
N LEU A 14 0.51 3.83 13.13
CA LEU A 14 0.50 5.29 13.04
C LEU A 14 0.84 5.93 14.40
N VAL A 15 0.23 5.46 15.48
CA VAL A 15 0.53 5.94 16.83
C VAL A 15 1.97 5.61 17.24
N CYS A 16 2.42 4.38 17.00
CA CYS A 16 3.77 3.95 17.32
C CYS A 16 4.83 4.75 16.53
N PHE A 17 4.63 4.98 15.24
CA PHE A 17 5.56 5.77 14.42
C PHE A 17 5.55 7.25 14.80
N TYR A 18 4.38 7.81 15.14
CA TYR A 18 4.30 9.18 15.68
C TYR A 18 5.10 9.32 16.98
N LEU A 19 4.93 8.39 17.91
CA LEU A 19 5.68 8.39 19.17
C LEU A 19 7.18 8.19 18.93
N LEU A 20 7.55 7.28 18.01
CA LEU A 20 8.94 7.05 17.64
C LEU A 20 9.58 8.32 17.09
N LEU A 21 8.90 9.03 16.16
CA LEU A 21 9.36 10.30 15.61
C LEU A 21 9.55 11.34 16.72
N ARG A 22 8.58 11.48 17.61
CA ARG A 22 8.62 12.45 18.70
C ARG A 22 9.76 12.19 19.70
N ILE A 23 10.07 10.91 19.94
CA ILE A 23 11.17 10.52 20.85
C ILE A 23 12.52 10.65 20.18
N SER A 24 12.62 10.24 18.89
CA SER A 24 13.87 10.21 18.15
C SER A 24 14.34 11.61 17.70
N PHE A 25 13.40 12.47 17.37
CA PHE A 25 13.68 13.82 16.85
C PHE A 25 13.02 14.87 17.76
N ARG A 26 13.84 15.58 18.51
CA ARG A 26 13.37 16.73 19.30
C ARG A 26 13.15 17.91 18.37
N THR A 27 11.97 18.51 18.43
CA THR A 27 11.67 19.76 17.72
C THR A 27 12.46 20.89 18.36
N GLU A 28 13.32 21.54 17.60
CA GLU A 28 14.10 22.71 18.07
C GLU A 28 13.22 23.96 18.19
N LEU A 29 12.15 24.02 17.41
CA LEU A 29 11.21 25.14 17.38
C LEU A 29 9.80 24.69 17.77
N ASN A 30 9.29 25.23 18.86
CA ASN A 30 7.89 25.02 19.27
C ASN A 30 6.91 25.80 18.39
N ASN A 31 7.34 26.89 17.79
CA ASN A 31 6.59 27.71 16.84
C ASN A 31 7.47 28.14 15.70
N ILE A 32 7.00 28.08 14.46
CA ILE A 32 7.64 28.66 13.29
C ILE A 32 7.26 30.14 13.26
N PRO A 33 8.20 31.08 13.51
CA PRO A 33 7.90 32.50 13.45
C PRO A 33 7.35 32.87 12.09
N GLY A 34 6.22 33.59 12.05
CA GLY A 34 5.57 33.97 10.78
C GLY A 34 4.87 32.84 10.02
N GLY A 35 4.89 31.60 10.52
CA GLY A 35 4.34 30.44 9.79
C GLY A 35 2.85 30.56 9.48
N ARG A 36 2.06 31.17 10.37
CA ARG A 36 0.62 31.43 10.14
C ARG A 36 0.40 32.51 9.09
N GLU A 37 1.17 33.57 9.13
CA GLU A 37 1.11 34.66 8.16
C GLU A 37 1.50 34.18 6.78
N PHE A 38 2.60 33.41 6.68
CA PHE A 38 3.03 32.78 5.43
C PHE A 38 1.95 31.86 4.85
N LEU A 39 1.29 31.03 5.67
CA LEU A 39 0.19 30.19 5.20
C LEU A 39 -1.02 31.00 4.72
N LEU A 40 -1.36 32.09 5.39
CA LEU A 40 -2.44 32.97 4.97
C LEU A 40 -2.12 33.70 3.66
N GLU A 41 -0.87 34.14 3.49
CA GLU A 41 -0.41 34.73 2.22
C GLU A 41 -0.45 33.73 1.08
N GLU A 42 0.04 32.50 1.29
CA GLU A 42 -0.03 31.43 0.29
C GLU A 42 -1.47 31.04 -0.02
N GLN A 43 -2.34 30.99 0.98
CA GLN A 43 -3.78 30.74 0.79
C GLN A 43 -4.45 31.83 -0.06
N GLN A 44 -4.06 33.10 0.14
CA GLN A 44 -4.60 34.23 -0.66
C GLN A 44 -4.10 34.19 -2.12
N LYS A 45 -2.92 33.63 -2.37
CA LYS A 45 -2.37 33.42 -3.73
C LYS A 45 -3.07 32.29 -4.48
N LEU A 46 -3.77 31.38 -3.78
CA LEU A 46 -4.49 30.30 -4.42
C LEU A 46 -5.67 30.88 -5.23
N ALA A 47 -5.64 30.63 -6.52
CA ALA A 47 -6.76 30.95 -7.39
C ALA A 47 -8.00 30.10 -7.06
N LYS A 48 -9.17 30.53 -7.52
CA LYS A 48 -10.37 29.69 -7.44
C LYS A 48 -10.13 28.38 -8.21
N MET A 49 -10.66 27.29 -7.65
CA MET A 49 -10.55 25.95 -8.23
C MET A 49 -10.91 25.96 -9.73
N SER A 50 -9.98 25.52 -10.55
CA SER A 50 -10.13 25.44 -12.01
C SER A 50 -11.15 24.37 -12.41
N ARG A 51 -11.61 24.37 -13.67
CA ARG A 51 -12.50 23.32 -14.17
C ARG A 51 -11.83 21.95 -14.16
N GLY A 52 -10.53 21.88 -14.48
CA GLY A 52 -9.76 20.64 -14.43
C GLY A 52 -9.70 20.05 -13.04
N GLU A 53 -9.42 20.86 -12.02
CA GLU A 53 -9.39 20.42 -10.61
C GLU A 53 -10.78 19.92 -10.15
N LYS A 54 -11.86 20.58 -10.55
CA LYS A 54 -13.23 20.13 -10.25
C LYS A 54 -13.53 18.78 -10.90
N ASN A 55 -13.14 18.60 -12.15
CA ASN A 55 -13.30 17.33 -12.86
C ASN A 55 -12.57 16.21 -12.13
N VAL A 56 -11.30 16.44 -11.74
CA VAL A 56 -10.50 15.45 -10.98
C VAL A 56 -11.17 15.14 -9.65
N LEU A 57 -11.67 16.14 -8.93
CA LEU A 57 -12.36 15.93 -7.65
C LEU A 57 -13.63 15.10 -7.81
N ILE A 58 -14.45 15.39 -8.82
CA ILE A 58 -15.66 14.61 -9.13
C ILE A 58 -15.29 13.15 -9.45
N VAL A 59 -14.33 12.95 -10.33
CA VAL A 59 -13.88 11.60 -10.73
C VAL A 59 -13.27 10.86 -9.55
N PHE A 60 -12.55 11.54 -8.65
CA PHE A 60 -12.04 10.96 -7.41
C PHE A 60 -13.18 10.45 -6.52
N PHE A 61 -14.23 11.23 -6.32
CA PHE A 61 -15.38 10.76 -5.53
C PHE A 61 -16.13 9.62 -6.20
N ILE A 62 -16.24 9.62 -7.52
CA ILE A 62 -16.80 8.48 -8.28
C ILE A 62 -15.94 7.23 -8.05
N ALA A 63 -14.61 7.35 -8.19
CA ALA A 63 -13.69 6.26 -7.95
C ALA A 63 -13.79 5.70 -6.53
N ALA A 64 -13.75 6.57 -5.53
CA ALA A 64 -13.89 6.20 -4.12
C ALA A 64 -15.22 5.46 -3.87
N THR A 65 -16.32 5.99 -4.41
CA THR A 65 -17.64 5.34 -4.29
C THR A 65 -17.66 3.97 -4.96
N LEU A 66 -17.11 3.85 -6.18
CA LEU A 66 -17.06 2.57 -6.89
C LEU A 66 -16.20 1.55 -6.14
N PHE A 67 -15.03 1.92 -5.63
CA PHE A 67 -14.15 1.01 -4.88
C PHE A 67 -14.77 0.57 -3.54
N ILE A 68 -15.49 1.45 -2.87
CA ILE A 68 -16.07 1.17 -1.54
C ILE A 68 -17.43 0.46 -1.67
N SER A 69 -18.15 0.68 -2.75
CA SER A 69 -19.50 0.15 -2.96
C SER A 69 -19.65 -1.37 -2.77
N PRO A 70 -18.75 -2.25 -3.29
CA PRO A 70 -18.87 -3.69 -3.09
C PRO A 70 -18.71 -4.14 -1.64
N ALA A 71 -18.12 -3.31 -0.78
CA ALA A 71 -17.98 -3.56 0.65
C ALA A 71 -19.19 -3.05 1.46
N ILE A 72 -19.68 -1.85 1.13
CA ILE A 72 -20.75 -1.18 1.92
C ILE A 72 -22.15 -1.70 1.55
N PHE A 73 -22.45 -1.88 0.25
CA PHE A 73 -23.80 -2.25 -0.16
C PHE A 73 -24.30 -3.59 0.39
N PRO A 74 -23.46 -4.66 0.52
CA PRO A 74 -23.88 -5.88 1.21
C PRO A 74 -24.31 -5.66 2.67
N MET A 75 -23.68 -4.73 3.36
CA MET A 75 -24.01 -4.40 4.76
C MET A 75 -25.35 -3.65 4.87
N LEU A 76 -25.69 -2.83 3.89
CA LEU A 76 -26.90 -2.01 3.89
C LEU A 76 -28.13 -2.74 3.32
N LEU A 77 -27.95 -3.51 2.25
CA LEU A 77 -29.03 -4.11 1.47
C LEU A 77 -29.11 -5.64 1.62
N GLY A 78 -28.17 -6.25 2.33
CA GLY A 78 -28.03 -7.71 2.43
C GLY A 78 -27.31 -8.30 1.22
N SER A 79 -26.53 -9.36 1.47
CA SER A 79 -25.69 -10.01 0.45
C SER A 79 -26.46 -10.74 -0.67
N GLY A 80 -27.74 -11.04 -0.45
CA GLY A 80 -28.62 -11.68 -1.45
C GLY A 80 -29.36 -10.71 -2.38
N ASN A 81 -29.22 -9.41 -2.20
CA ASN A 81 -29.87 -8.43 -3.06
C ASN A 81 -29.27 -8.45 -4.48
N SER A 82 -30.13 -8.43 -5.51
CA SER A 82 -29.71 -8.49 -6.92
C SER A 82 -28.75 -7.36 -7.31
N LEU A 83 -28.94 -6.15 -6.78
CA LEU A 83 -28.03 -5.02 -6.98
C LEU A 83 -26.65 -5.29 -6.39
N VAL A 84 -26.57 -5.91 -5.22
CA VAL A 84 -25.31 -6.27 -4.56
C VAL A 84 -24.55 -7.33 -5.36
N VAL A 85 -25.27 -8.35 -5.84
CA VAL A 85 -24.69 -9.41 -6.69
C VAL A 85 -24.15 -8.80 -7.99
N TRP A 86 -24.92 -7.94 -8.63
CA TRP A 86 -24.51 -7.26 -9.85
C TRP A 86 -23.30 -6.34 -9.59
N LEU A 87 -23.32 -5.53 -8.53
CA LEU A 87 -22.20 -4.65 -8.16
C LEU A 87 -20.91 -5.44 -7.93
N LYS A 88 -20.95 -6.55 -7.22
CA LYS A 88 -19.78 -7.40 -6.99
C LYS A 88 -19.22 -8.00 -8.28
N SER A 89 -20.05 -8.29 -9.26
CA SER A 89 -19.60 -8.82 -10.55
C SER A 89 -19.15 -7.72 -11.52
N ALA A 90 -19.83 -6.58 -11.58
CA ALA A 90 -19.58 -5.50 -12.52
C ALA A 90 -18.49 -4.53 -12.03
N VAL A 91 -18.43 -4.24 -10.71
CA VAL A 91 -17.48 -3.28 -10.10
C VAL A 91 -16.32 -4.05 -9.47
N SER A 92 -15.42 -4.54 -10.30
CA SER A 92 -14.20 -5.18 -9.83
C SER A 92 -13.03 -4.19 -9.80
N ILE A 93 -12.00 -4.52 -9.01
CA ILE A 93 -10.76 -3.75 -8.93
C ILE A 93 -10.09 -3.55 -10.31
N TRP A 94 -10.38 -4.42 -11.27
CA TRP A 94 -9.84 -4.37 -12.63
C TRP A 94 -10.65 -3.49 -13.58
N VAL A 95 -11.94 -3.28 -13.30
CA VAL A 95 -12.88 -2.53 -14.15
C VAL A 95 -12.89 -1.04 -13.78
N VAL A 96 -12.78 -0.71 -12.50
CA VAL A 96 -12.84 0.68 -12.02
C VAL A 96 -11.72 1.57 -12.61
N PRO A 97 -10.44 1.20 -12.58
CA PRO A 97 -9.37 2.06 -13.09
C PRO A 97 -9.51 2.44 -14.58
N PRO A 98 -9.82 1.53 -15.51
CA PRO A 98 -10.11 1.89 -16.90
C PRO A 98 -11.26 2.88 -17.06
N ILE A 99 -12.34 2.73 -16.29
CA ILE A 99 -13.48 3.67 -16.33
C ILE A 99 -13.02 5.07 -15.89
N ILE A 100 -12.30 5.15 -14.77
CA ILE A 100 -11.78 6.43 -14.25
C ILE A 100 -10.83 7.08 -15.26
N MET A 101 -9.97 6.29 -15.87
CA MET A 101 -9.06 6.76 -16.91
C MET A 101 -9.83 7.33 -18.12
N LEU A 102 -10.83 6.61 -18.62
CA LEU A 102 -11.68 7.07 -19.73
C LEU A 102 -12.40 8.37 -19.37
N LEU A 103 -12.94 8.50 -18.15
CA LEU A 103 -13.59 9.71 -17.68
C LEU A 103 -12.62 10.89 -17.67
N LEU A 104 -11.41 10.74 -17.11
CA LEU A 104 -10.42 11.82 -17.02
C LEU A 104 -9.94 12.30 -18.41
N PHE A 105 -9.78 11.39 -19.37
CA PHE A 105 -9.42 11.75 -20.74
C PHE A 105 -10.59 12.32 -21.55
N SER A 106 -11.85 12.06 -21.16
CA SER A 106 -13.04 12.50 -21.87
C SER A 106 -13.64 13.80 -21.33
N LEU A 107 -13.37 14.15 -20.06
CA LEU A 107 -13.94 15.34 -19.42
C LEU A 107 -13.25 16.62 -19.92
N PRO A 108 -13.98 17.52 -20.61
CA PRO A 108 -13.39 18.74 -21.15
C PRO A 108 -13.16 19.79 -20.07
N VAL A 109 -12.02 20.44 -20.13
CA VAL A 109 -11.72 21.69 -19.39
C VAL A 109 -12.10 22.90 -20.22
N ASN A 110 -11.72 22.89 -21.50
CA ASN A 110 -12.04 23.95 -22.45
C ASN A 110 -12.35 23.36 -23.84
N ILE A 111 -13.63 23.28 -24.15
CA ILE A 111 -14.10 22.70 -25.45
C ILE A 111 -13.56 23.49 -26.64
N LYS A 112 -13.49 24.84 -26.53
CA LYS A 112 -13.03 25.68 -27.65
C LYS A 112 -11.56 25.48 -28.00
N LYS A 113 -10.74 25.11 -26.99
CA LYS A 113 -9.31 24.84 -27.17
C LYS A 113 -9.00 23.33 -27.26
N ASN A 114 -10.01 22.49 -27.26
CA ASN A 114 -9.87 21.02 -27.22
C ASN A 114 -8.98 20.54 -26.07
N GLU A 115 -9.09 21.20 -24.90
CA GLU A 115 -8.37 20.85 -23.69
C GLU A 115 -9.23 19.94 -22.82
N PHE A 116 -8.70 18.79 -22.45
CA PHE A 116 -9.31 17.81 -21.56
C PHE A 116 -8.60 17.78 -20.21
N THR A 117 -9.22 17.11 -19.23
CA THR A 117 -8.69 17.03 -17.86
C THR A 117 -7.32 16.34 -17.81
N LEU A 118 -7.11 15.29 -18.63
CA LEU A 118 -5.82 14.68 -18.88
C LEU A 118 -5.48 14.70 -20.36
N ASN A 119 -4.20 14.87 -20.65
CA ASN A 119 -3.62 14.72 -21.98
C ASN A 119 -2.78 13.44 -22.02
N TRP A 120 -2.99 12.59 -23.03
CA TRP A 120 -2.28 11.31 -23.15
C TRP A 120 -0.77 11.49 -23.21
N LYS A 121 -0.27 12.44 -24.00
CA LYS A 121 1.16 12.66 -24.18
C LYS A 121 1.84 13.01 -22.85
N GLU A 122 1.32 14.01 -22.14
CA GLU A 122 1.85 14.44 -20.84
C GLU A 122 1.73 13.34 -19.78
N SER A 123 0.62 12.61 -19.77
CA SER A 123 0.39 11.50 -18.84
C SER A 123 1.36 10.36 -19.10
N ALA A 124 1.56 9.97 -20.35
CA ALA A 124 2.47 8.89 -20.74
C ALA A 124 3.94 9.23 -20.42
N GLU A 125 4.36 10.48 -20.62
CA GLU A 125 5.72 10.93 -20.26
C GLU A 125 6.00 10.89 -18.75
N ARG A 126 4.96 11.07 -17.94
CA ARG A 126 5.08 11.07 -16.45
C ARG A 126 4.83 9.70 -15.82
N LEU A 127 4.40 8.70 -16.59
CA LEU A 127 4.22 7.35 -16.07
C LEU A 127 5.57 6.72 -15.70
N PRO A 128 5.68 6.10 -14.53
CA PRO A 128 6.88 5.37 -14.12
C PRO A 128 6.97 4.02 -14.85
N TRP A 129 7.24 4.03 -16.15
CA TRP A 129 7.29 2.84 -17.00
C TRP A 129 8.18 1.72 -16.47
N HIS A 130 9.29 2.09 -15.83
CA HIS A 130 10.20 1.14 -15.19
C HIS A 130 9.51 0.35 -14.05
N VAL A 131 8.64 1.00 -13.26
CA VAL A 131 7.88 0.32 -12.21
C VAL A 131 6.84 -0.63 -12.81
N LEU A 132 6.12 -0.20 -13.84
CA LEU A 132 5.13 -1.03 -14.52
C LEU A 132 5.77 -2.29 -15.11
N LEU A 133 6.89 -2.13 -15.81
CA LEU A 133 7.65 -3.25 -16.39
C LEU A 133 8.18 -4.19 -15.29
N LEU A 134 8.71 -3.64 -14.20
CA LEU A 134 9.23 -4.43 -13.08
C LEU A 134 8.13 -5.27 -12.43
N VAL A 135 6.98 -4.67 -12.12
CA VAL A 135 5.84 -5.39 -11.51
C VAL A 135 5.32 -6.47 -12.46
N THR A 136 5.14 -6.15 -13.73
CA THR A 136 4.64 -7.12 -14.72
C THR A 136 5.62 -8.28 -14.93
N SER A 137 6.92 -7.98 -15.00
CA SER A 137 7.95 -9.01 -15.16
C SER A 137 8.04 -9.91 -13.93
N ALA A 138 7.97 -9.34 -12.73
CA ALA A 138 8.00 -10.11 -11.49
C ALA A 138 6.80 -11.06 -11.38
N THR A 139 5.58 -10.59 -11.68
CA THR A 139 4.38 -11.44 -11.67
C THR A 139 4.47 -12.56 -12.71
N GLY A 140 4.90 -12.24 -13.93
CA GLY A 140 5.09 -13.26 -14.99
C GLY A 140 6.14 -14.31 -14.62
N LEU A 141 7.23 -13.91 -13.95
CA LEU A 141 8.25 -14.86 -13.46
C LEU A 141 7.68 -15.77 -12.36
N ILE A 142 6.90 -15.24 -11.44
CA ILE A 142 6.27 -16.04 -10.37
C ILE A 142 5.31 -17.06 -10.97
N ASP A 143 4.48 -16.64 -11.94
CA ASP A 143 3.56 -17.55 -12.62
C ASP A 143 4.30 -18.67 -13.35
N ALA A 144 5.38 -18.35 -14.05
CA ALA A 144 6.23 -19.34 -14.69
C ALA A 144 6.86 -20.32 -13.67
N LEU A 145 7.48 -19.79 -12.62
CA LEU A 145 8.10 -20.62 -11.56
C LEU A 145 7.07 -21.54 -10.88
N SER A 146 5.85 -21.04 -10.67
CA SER A 146 4.76 -21.82 -10.08
C SER A 146 4.36 -23.00 -10.99
N GLN A 147 4.28 -22.78 -12.30
CA GLN A 147 3.96 -23.83 -13.29
C GLN A 147 5.04 -24.92 -13.35
N PHE A 148 6.30 -24.57 -13.13
CA PHE A 148 7.41 -25.53 -13.08
C PHE A 148 7.58 -26.23 -11.72
N GLY A 149 6.66 -26.04 -10.77
CA GLY A 149 6.70 -26.70 -9.47
C GLY A 149 7.78 -26.17 -8.52
N PHE A 150 8.45 -25.07 -8.85
CA PHE A 150 9.46 -24.43 -8.00
C PHE A 150 8.94 -24.12 -6.60
N MET A 151 7.67 -23.70 -6.50
CA MET A 151 7.03 -23.39 -5.22
C MET A 151 6.91 -24.62 -4.30
N ASN A 152 6.76 -25.82 -4.86
CA ASN A 152 6.76 -27.06 -4.06
C ASN A 152 8.14 -27.35 -3.44
N VAL A 153 9.22 -27.17 -4.22
CA VAL A 153 10.59 -27.36 -3.75
C VAL A 153 10.92 -26.38 -2.63
N VAL A 154 10.57 -25.10 -2.81
CA VAL A 154 10.78 -24.07 -1.76
C VAL A 154 9.94 -24.40 -0.53
N SER A 155 8.68 -24.78 -0.70
CA SER A 155 7.77 -25.16 0.37
C SER A 155 8.30 -26.33 1.21
N GLU A 156 8.83 -27.36 0.57
CA GLU A 156 9.45 -28.51 1.24
C GLU A 156 10.72 -28.13 2.00
N SER A 157 11.54 -27.27 1.42
CA SER A 157 12.79 -26.80 2.04
C SER A 157 12.54 -25.97 3.30
N ILE A 158 11.47 -25.16 3.33
CA ILE A 158 11.15 -24.26 4.45
C ILE A 158 10.30 -24.95 5.53
N SER A 159 9.47 -25.94 5.16
CA SER A 159 8.60 -26.63 6.12
C SER A 159 9.36 -27.33 7.26
N GLY A 160 10.67 -27.58 7.10
CA GLY A 160 11.53 -28.10 8.14
C GLY A 160 12.09 -27.06 9.13
N ILE A 161 11.93 -25.76 8.84
CA ILE A 161 12.65 -24.71 9.57
C ILE A 161 11.91 -24.22 10.81
N THR A 162 10.55 -24.20 10.84
CA THR A 162 9.83 -23.66 12.00
C THR A 162 8.45 -24.26 12.17
N THR A 163 8.28 -25.09 13.18
CA THR A 163 6.98 -25.57 13.70
C THR A 163 6.42 -24.68 14.83
N ASN A 164 7.15 -23.64 15.22
CA ASN A 164 6.75 -22.79 16.33
C ASN A 164 5.75 -21.70 15.85
N HIS A 165 4.51 -21.85 16.27
CA HIS A 165 3.42 -20.94 15.94
C HIS A 165 3.71 -19.45 16.28
N LEU A 166 4.47 -19.16 17.33
CA LEU A 166 4.80 -17.77 17.71
C LEU A 166 5.91 -17.19 16.82
N ALA A 167 6.89 -18.02 16.46
CA ALA A 167 8.06 -17.58 15.71
C ALA A 167 7.76 -17.38 14.21
N PHE A 168 6.82 -18.15 13.66
CA PHE A 168 6.55 -18.16 12.21
C PHE A 168 6.07 -16.80 11.67
N PRO A 169 5.03 -16.13 12.22
CA PRO A 169 4.63 -14.81 11.75
C PRO A 169 5.71 -13.75 11.92
N PHE A 170 6.48 -13.83 13.01
CA PHE A 170 7.57 -12.91 13.28
C PHE A 170 8.68 -13.03 12.22
N LEU A 171 9.11 -14.26 11.91
CA LEU A 171 10.15 -14.52 10.91
C LEU A 171 9.70 -14.09 9.50
N ILE A 172 8.46 -14.38 9.13
CA ILE A 172 7.91 -13.95 7.84
C ILE A 172 7.85 -12.43 7.75
N SER A 173 7.34 -11.78 8.78
CA SER A 173 7.26 -10.33 8.84
C SER A 173 8.63 -9.67 8.76
N LEU A 174 9.60 -10.22 9.49
CA LEU A 174 10.98 -9.74 9.47
C LEU A 174 11.64 -9.93 8.10
N LEU A 175 11.51 -11.12 7.51
CA LEU A 175 12.02 -11.42 6.17
C LEU A 175 11.42 -10.47 5.13
N THR A 176 10.10 -10.27 5.18
CA THR A 176 9.38 -9.41 4.23
C THR A 176 9.80 -7.96 4.41
N ALA A 177 9.78 -7.42 5.62
CA ALA A 177 10.16 -6.04 5.90
C ALA A 177 11.61 -5.75 5.47
N PHE A 178 12.54 -6.62 5.84
CA PHE A 178 13.95 -6.43 5.48
C PHE A 178 14.18 -6.48 3.97
N SER A 179 13.59 -7.46 3.27
CA SER A 179 13.78 -7.62 1.82
C SER A 179 13.18 -6.48 1.00
N THR A 180 12.11 -5.85 1.48
CA THR A 180 11.47 -4.72 0.79
C THR A 180 12.30 -3.44 0.79
N ASN A 181 13.39 -3.40 1.53
CA ASN A 181 14.39 -2.33 1.38
C ASN A 181 15.24 -2.45 0.10
N PHE A 182 15.24 -3.62 -0.52
CA PHE A 182 16.02 -3.91 -1.75
C PHE A 182 15.12 -4.21 -2.94
N VAL A 183 13.91 -4.72 -2.69
CA VAL A 183 12.92 -5.10 -3.70
C VAL A 183 11.63 -4.31 -3.46
N PRO A 184 10.99 -3.74 -4.48
CA PRO A 184 9.73 -3.03 -4.30
C PRO A 184 8.67 -3.88 -3.61
N GLY A 185 7.93 -3.29 -2.65
CA GLY A 185 7.03 -4.02 -1.75
C GLY A 185 5.92 -4.82 -2.46
N VAL A 186 5.37 -4.30 -3.59
CA VAL A 186 4.30 -5.00 -4.31
C VAL A 186 4.79 -6.32 -4.93
N PRO A 187 5.89 -6.36 -5.72
CA PRO A 187 6.45 -7.63 -6.20
C PRO A 187 6.88 -8.56 -5.07
N ALA A 188 7.54 -8.03 -4.03
CA ALA A 188 7.95 -8.83 -2.88
C ALA A 188 6.75 -9.50 -2.20
N SER A 189 5.65 -8.76 -1.97
CA SER A 189 4.43 -9.31 -1.39
C SER A 189 3.85 -10.44 -2.23
N ALA A 190 3.80 -10.28 -3.55
CA ALA A 190 3.28 -11.30 -4.46
C ALA A 190 4.14 -12.58 -4.39
N ILE A 191 5.47 -12.44 -4.41
CA ILE A 191 6.41 -13.57 -4.30
C ILE A 191 6.23 -14.29 -2.97
N TYR A 192 6.31 -13.56 -1.86
CA TYR A 192 6.21 -14.18 -0.53
C TYR A 192 4.84 -14.78 -0.25
N THR A 193 3.75 -14.14 -0.70
CA THR A 193 2.40 -14.69 -0.53
C THR A 193 2.26 -16.03 -1.25
N SER A 194 2.73 -16.14 -2.50
CA SER A 194 2.62 -17.37 -3.28
C SER A 194 3.46 -18.53 -2.71
N ILE A 195 4.56 -18.22 -2.01
CA ILE A 195 5.43 -19.22 -1.39
C ILE A 195 4.96 -19.57 0.04
N LEU A 196 4.70 -18.55 0.87
CA LEU A 196 4.56 -18.73 2.31
C LEU A 196 3.13 -19.09 2.75
N VAL A 197 2.11 -18.75 1.97
CA VAL A 197 0.72 -19.13 2.28
C VAL A 197 0.52 -20.66 2.19
N PRO A 198 0.98 -21.37 1.15
CA PRO A 198 0.92 -22.85 1.14
C PRO A 198 1.70 -23.50 2.29
N ILE A 199 2.82 -22.90 2.71
CA ILE A 199 3.59 -23.39 3.85
C ILE A 199 2.80 -23.21 5.14
N ALA A 200 2.21 -22.03 5.35
CA ALA A 200 1.37 -21.73 6.49
C ALA A 200 0.23 -22.76 6.65
N GLN A 201 -0.43 -23.12 5.56
CA GLN A 201 -1.46 -24.15 5.55
C GLN A 201 -0.95 -25.50 6.04
N LYS A 202 0.26 -25.91 5.61
CA LYS A 202 0.86 -27.19 6.02
C LYS A 202 1.19 -27.26 7.52
N ILE A 203 1.53 -26.13 8.14
CA ILE A 203 1.86 -26.05 9.57
C ILE A 203 0.66 -25.66 10.44
N GLY A 204 -0.56 -25.60 9.85
CA GLY A 204 -1.80 -25.36 10.56
C GLY A 204 -2.16 -23.90 10.80
N PHE A 205 -1.49 -22.95 10.10
CA PHE A 205 -1.90 -21.55 10.10
C PHE A 205 -3.06 -21.27 9.14
N ASN A 206 -3.92 -20.34 9.53
CA ASN A 206 -4.93 -19.81 8.62
C ASN A 206 -4.25 -19.06 7.47
N PRO A 207 -4.46 -19.46 6.20
CA PRO A 207 -3.84 -18.81 5.06
C PRO A 207 -4.20 -17.33 4.92
N ALA A 208 -5.38 -16.93 5.37
CA ALA A 208 -5.81 -15.53 5.33
C ALA A 208 -4.98 -14.65 6.27
N SER A 209 -4.61 -15.14 7.46
CA SER A 209 -3.76 -14.40 8.41
C SER A 209 -2.40 -14.09 7.79
N ILE A 210 -1.80 -15.07 7.14
CA ILE A 210 -0.48 -14.91 6.48
C ILE A 210 -0.58 -14.06 5.20
N ALA A 211 -1.63 -14.23 4.42
CA ALA A 211 -1.87 -13.42 3.23
C ALA A 211 -2.09 -11.92 3.55
N ILE A 212 -2.51 -11.58 4.77
CA ILE A 212 -2.61 -10.20 5.25
C ILE A 212 -1.29 -9.73 5.87
N LEU A 213 -0.60 -10.60 6.62
CA LEU A 213 0.68 -10.30 7.26
C LEU A 213 1.74 -9.84 6.25
N ILE A 214 1.90 -10.57 5.14
CA ILE A 214 2.94 -10.33 4.16
C ILE A 214 2.86 -8.93 3.54
N PRO A 215 1.75 -8.52 2.89
CA PRO A 215 1.68 -7.17 2.32
C PRO A 215 1.70 -6.07 3.39
N SER A 216 1.23 -6.34 4.62
CA SER A 216 1.31 -5.39 5.72
C SER A 216 2.73 -5.16 6.22
N SER A 217 3.61 -6.15 6.04
CA SER A 217 5.04 -6.07 6.38
C SER A 217 5.90 -5.56 5.24
N ALA A 218 5.36 -5.49 4.01
CA ALA A 218 6.11 -5.16 2.80
C ALA A 218 6.33 -3.64 2.65
N VAL A 219 6.95 -3.02 3.65
CA VAL A 219 7.22 -1.59 3.69
C VAL A 219 8.70 -1.36 3.95
N GLY A 220 9.44 -0.97 2.92
CA GLY A 220 10.86 -0.62 3.06
C GLY A 220 11.02 0.82 3.58
N ILE A 221 11.76 0.98 4.68
CA ILE A 221 11.94 2.27 5.37
C ILE A 221 13.42 2.62 5.56
N LEU A 222 14.33 1.63 5.44
CA LEU A 222 15.75 1.83 5.80
C LEU A 222 16.53 2.74 4.85
N PHE A 223 16.25 2.65 3.55
CA PHE A 223 17.07 3.32 2.53
C PHE A 223 16.25 4.26 1.64
N PRO A 224 16.87 5.30 1.08
CA PRO A 224 16.18 6.21 0.16
C PRO A 224 15.55 5.52 -1.05
N TRP A 225 16.14 4.44 -1.52
CA TRP A 225 15.66 3.66 -2.67
C TRP A 225 14.61 2.60 -2.31
N ALA A 226 14.34 2.37 -1.02
CA ALA A 226 13.41 1.36 -0.56
C ALA A 226 11.94 1.63 -0.99
N GLY A 227 11.59 2.89 -1.21
CA GLY A 227 10.27 3.27 -1.69
C GLY A 227 10.18 4.72 -2.16
N ALA A 228 9.12 5.04 -2.89
CA ALA A 228 8.88 6.39 -3.39
C ALA A 228 8.75 7.44 -2.26
N THR A 229 8.15 7.06 -1.14
CA THR A 229 7.96 7.91 0.04
C THR A 229 9.29 8.25 0.71
N THR A 230 10.16 7.26 0.92
CA THR A 230 11.49 7.44 1.50
C THR A 230 12.41 8.20 0.54
N ALA A 231 12.35 7.91 -0.77
CA ALA A 231 13.07 8.65 -1.79
C ALA A 231 12.69 10.13 -1.81
N THR A 232 11.39 10.42 -1.75
CA THR A 232 10.89 11.81 -1.72
C THR A 232 11.33 12.53 -0.46
N ALA A 233 11.15 11.93 0.72
CA ALA A 233 11.56 12.53 1.98
C ALA A 233 13.07 12.83 2.04
N PHE A 234 13.89 11.88 1.58
CA PHE A 234 15.34 12.06 1.50
C PHE A 234 15.75 13.09 0.44
N GLY A 235 15.02 13.15 -0.68
CA GLY A 235 15.28 14.07 -1.79
C GLY A 235 15.14 15.56 -1.43
N PHE A 236 14.38 15.89 -0.37
CA PHE A 236 14.35 17.26 0.18
C PHE A 236 15.69 17.69 0.82
N GLY A 237 16.65 16.78 1.00
CA GLY A 237 18.01 17.10 1.47
C GLY A 237 18.11 17.50 2.94
N GLN A 238 17.04 17.37 3.73
CA GLN A 238 17.01 17.74 5.16
C GLN A 238 17.23 16.55 6.10
N ILE A 239 17.26 15.34 5.56
CA ILE A 239 17.42 14.11 6.33
C ILE A 239 18.76 13.48 5.97
N SER A 240 19.60 13.17 6.97
CA SER A 240 20.85 12.44 6.74
C SER A 240 20.55 10.93 6.54
N LEU A 241 21.38 10.25 5.75
CA LEU A 241 21.27 8.80 5.56
C LEU A 241 21.36 8.06 6.91
N LYS A 242 22.20 8.53 7.82
CA LYS A 242 22.37 7.94 9.15
C LYS A 242 21.09 8.03 9.99
N ASP A 243 20.41 9.17 9.95
CA ASP A 243 19.15 9.37 10.68
C ASP A 243 18.02 8.54 10.06
N LEU A 244 17.96 8.47 8.73
CA LEU A 244 17.00 7.62 8.02
C LEU A 244 17.17 6.15 8.40
N VAL A 245 18.39 5.61 8.35
CA VAL A 245 18.68 4.22 8.70
C VAL A 245 18.39 3.95 10.18
N LYS A 246 18.81 4.85 11.07
CA LYS A 246 18.57 4.69 12.51
C LYS A 246 17.06 4.67 12.84
N PHE A 247 16.32 5.61 12.27
CA PHE A 247 14.87 5.66 12.41
C PHE A 247 14.20 4.44 11.76
N GLY A 248 14.61 4.10 10.54
CA GLY A 248 14.07 3.00 9.77
C GLY A 248 14.22 1.65 10.47
N LEU A 249 15.37 1.37 11.07
CA LEU A 249 15.58 0.13 11.86
C LEU A 249 14.59 0.02 13.02
N MET A 250 14.41 1.09 13.78
CA MET A 250 13.43 1.10 14.89
C MET A 250 12.00 0.98 14.37
N ALA A 251 11.68 1.67 13.27
CA ALA A 251 10.36 1.62 12.66
C ALA A 251 10.04 0.23 12.10
N GLU A 252 11.00 -0.44 11.44
CA GLU A 252 10.81 -1.82 10.95
C GLU A 252 10.66 -2.83 12.08
N LEU A 253 11.40 -2.69 13.17
CA LEU A 253 11.20 -3.56 14.33
C LEU A 253 9.80 -3.40 14.93
N ILE A 254 9.32 -2.15 15.06
CA ILE A 254 7.95 -1.87 15.51
C ILE A 254 6.93 -2.46 14.53
N LEU A 255 7.14 -2.27 13.23
CA LEU A 255 6.29 -2.84 12.18
C LEU A 255 6.17 -4.35 12.33
N VAL A 256 7.32 -5.04 12.43
CA VAL A 256 7.39 -6.50 12.57
C VAL A 256 6.65 -6.97 13.82
N LEU A 257 6.87 -6.31 14.98
CA LEU A 257 6.22 -6.69 16.24
C LEU A 257 4.70 -6.46 16.18
N VAL A 258 4.25 -5.31 15.69
CA VAL A 258 2.83 -4.97 15.61
C VAL A 258 2.11 -5.90 14.63
N VAL A 259 2.64 -6.06 13.41
CA VAL A 259 1.97 -6.86 12.38
C VAL A 259 1.96 -8.35 12.76
N SER A 260 3.05 -8.88 13.32
CA SER A 260 3.09 -10.27 13.82
C SER A 260 2.14 -10.48 15.00
N GLY A 261 2.08 -9.51 15.94
CA GLY A 261 1.15 -9.57 17.06
C GLY A 261 -0.31 -9.59 16.61
N TYR A 262 -0.68 -8.73 15.67
CA TYR A 262 -2.03 -8.74 15.08
C TYR A 262 -2.32 -10.05 14.33
N CYS A 263 -1.34 -10.60 13.59
CA CYS A 263 -1.50 -11.88 12.92
C CYS A 263 -1.85 -12.99 13.91
N LEU A 264 -1.15 -13.06 15.05
CA LEU A 264 -1.42 -14.05 16.10
C LEU A 264 -2.80 -13.86 16.76
N VAL A 265 -3.22 -12.63 16.97
CA VAL A 265 -4.56 -12.31 17.49
C VAL A 265 -5.63 -12.78 16.50
N PHE A 266 -5.45 -12.51 15.20
CA PHE A 266 -6.40 -12.95 14.18
C PHE A 266 -6.43 -14.45 14.01
N GLU A 267 -5.28 -15.13 14.11
CA GLU A 267 -5.19 -16.58 14.12
C GLU A 267 -6.05 -17.22 15.22
N SER A 268 -6.18 -16.54 16.37
CA SER A 268 -7.01 -17.01 17.48
C SER A 268 -8.51 -16.75 17.31
N ILE A 269 -8.89 -15.88 16.36
CA ILE A 269 -10.29 -15.44 16.15
C ILE A 269 -10.92 -16.11 14.91
N LEU A 270 -10.10 -16.44 13.91
CA LEU A 270 -10.51 -17.07 12.64
C LEU A 270 -10.41 -18.58 12.71
#